data_d6b7a84dc2ecc82be583b17d12efc621
#
_entry.id   d6b7a84dc2ecc82be583b17d12efc621
#
_cell.length_a   1.000
_cell.length_b   1.000
_cell.length_c   1.000
_cell.angle_alpha   90.00
_cell.angle_beta   90.00
_cell.angle_gamma   90.00
#
_symmetry.space_group_name_H-M   'P 1'
#
loop_
_entity.id
_entity.type
_entity.pdbx_description
1 polymer ?
#
loop_
_entity_poly.entity_id
_entity_poly.type
_entity_poly.pdbx_seq_one_letter_code
_entity_poly.pdbx_strand_id
1 'polypeptide(L)'
;RDRSVSRGLGDVYKRQPLRKDQREWLAHRVFHDTFSDLCHYPVNRGFDSHYGVIYGVVDYFDPFSLVEGEVPIKEVPKGYYITQALSDRAVQEVEEYAKDDKPFFMYLAYTAPHWPLHALPEDIEKYKDTYKVGWEAIRNARYERQKQLGVFPGMDNFLSERQFHDKWEDNPHAEWDARAMAVHAAMIDRVDQGIGQIIEALKKTGQLDNTLILFLSDNGCSNEDCQNMSGGENDRPDMTRDGKKIIYPRNKQVLPGPQTTYASLGARWSNVANTPFRFWKAKSYEGGICTPMIAHWPKGIKKNVGGMTSEIGHVMDIMATCVDLADAEYPTTYKGHDILPMEGKSLLPIFKTGHRKGHDYLGFEHFNERAFLSNDGWKLVRPKNNSQWELYNLNEDRSEQHDLAAKYPEKVAEMSKAYEAWAKRCMVEPYPGQKKK
;
A
#
# COMPACT_ATOMS: atom_id res chain seq x y z
N ARG A 1 22.07 -5.51 -14.31
CA ARG A 1 22.24 -5.11 -12.90
C ARG A 1 20.86 -4.86 -12.35
N ASP A 2 20.43 -5.71 -11.43
CA ASP A 2 19.10 -5.64 -10.83
C ASP A 2 19.07 -4.45 -9.86
N ARG A 3 18.37 -3.38 -10.25
CA ARG A 3 18.23 -2.15 -9.46
C ARG A 3 17.06 -2.20 -8.46
N SER A 4 16.50 -3.39 -8.23
CA SER A 4 15.23 -3.57 -7.52
C SER A 4 15.34 -3.73 -6.00
N VAL A 5 16.52 -3.61 -5.40
CA VAL A 5 16.79 -3.98 -4.00
C VAL A 5 16.17 -3.03 -2.96
N SER A 6 15.71 -1.84 -3.35
CA SER A 6 15.12 -0.85 -2.41
C SER A 6 13.60 -0.74 -2.44
N ARG A 7 12.92 -1.61 -3.17
CA ARG A 7 11.46 -1.54 -3.33
C ARG A 7 10.84 -2.81 -2.79
N GLY A 8 9.85 -2.68 -1.93
CA GLY A 8 9.15 -3.81 -1.35
C GLY A 8 8.66 -4.82 -2.40
N LEU A 9 8.54 -6.08 -2.06
CA LEU A 9 8.19 -7.19 -2.96
C LEU A 9 7.01 -6.87 -3.89
N GLY A 10 6.01 -6.12 -3.45
CA GLY A 10 4.88 -5.69 -4.27
C GLY A 10 5.23 -4.75 -5.43
N ASP A 11 6.31 -3.96 -5.32
CA ASP A 11 6.74 -3.04 -6.39
C ASP A 11 7.63 -3.72 -7.44
N VAL A 12 8.32 -4.78 -7.09
CA VAL A 12 9.16 -5.57 -8.02
C VAL A 12 8.29 -6.14 -9.14
N TYR A 13 7.07 -6.58 -8.81
CA TYR A 13 6.15 -7.16 -9.79
C TYR A 13 5.44 -6.11 -10.67
N LYS A 14 5.14 -4.94 -10.14
CA LYS A 14 4.44 -3.87 -10.86
C LYS A 14 5.28 -3.21 -11.96
N ARG A 15 6.61 -3.37 -11.94
CA ARG A 15 7.52 -2.60 -12.80
C ARG A 15 8.50 -3.45 -13.62
N GLN A 16 8.37 -4.76 -13.60
CA GLN A 16 9.14 -5.56 -14.54
C GLN A 16 8.74 -5.17 -15.96
N PRO A 17 9.72 -4.96 -16.86
CA PRO A 17 9.40 -4.78 -18.26
C PRO A 17 8.77 -6.09 -18.73
N LEU A 18 7.44 -6.12 -18.74
CA LEU A 18 6.70 -7.19 -19.38
C LEU A 18 7.20 -7.27 -20.84
N ARG A 19 7.56 -8.44 -21.30
CA ARG A 19 7.80 -8.68 -22.70
C ARG A 19 6.53 -8.32 -23.48
N LYS A 20 6.66 -7.98 -24.76
CA LYS A 20 5.51 -7.60 -25.59
C LYS A 20 4.42 -8.69 -25.58
N ASP A 21 4.84 -9.95 -25.66
CA ASP A 21 3.97 -11.12 -25.55
C ASP A 21 3.22 -11.23 -24.22
N GLN A 22 3.85 -10.83 -23.11
CA GLN A 22 3.20 -10.77 -21.80
C GLN A 22 2.11 -9.69 -21.73
N ARG A 23 2.32 -8.55 -22.37
CA ARG A 23 1.30 -7.49 -22.42
C ARG A 23 0.08 -7.91 -23.26
N GLU A 24 0.32 -8.54 -24.40
CA GLU A 24 -0.74 -9.10 -25.23
C GLU A 24 -1.53 -10.17 -24.47
N TRP A 25 -0.82 -11.00 -23.71
CA TRP A 25 -1.43 -12.00 -22.87
C TRP A 25 -2.31 -11.40 -21.75
N LEU A 26 -1.87 -10.34 -21.08
CA LEU A 26 -2.65 -9.61 -20.09
C LEU A 26 -3.94 -9.03 -20.68
N ALA A 27 -3.84 -8.40 -21.85
CA ALA A 27 -4.97 -7.78 -22.51
C ALA A 27 -5.98 -8.82 -23.03
N HIS A 28 -5.50 -9.93 -23.58
CA HIS A 28 -6.33 -10.92 -24.26
C HIS A 28 -6.45 -12.26 -23.50
N ARG A 29 -5.87 -12.35 -22.29
CA ARG A 29 -5.91 -13.55 -21.45
C ARG A 29 -5.40 -14.83 -22.13
N VAL A 30 -4.37 -14.67 -22.94
CA VAL A 30 -3.65 -15.78 -23.59
C VAL A 30 -2.60 -16.31 -22.63
N PHE A 31 -2.73 -17.52 -22.13
CA PHE A 31 -1.81 -18.12 -21.17
C PHE A 31 -0.54 -18.63 -21.85
N HIS A 32 0.59 -18.25 -21.32
CA HIS A 32 1.92 -18.83 -21.57
C HIS A 32 2.31 -19.77 -20.41
N ASP A 33 3.40 -20.50 -20.57
CA ASP A 33 3.87 -21.45 -19.57
C ASP A 33 4.29 -20.78 -18.25
N THR A 34 4.81 -19.56 -18.32
CA THR A 34 5.18 -18.75 -17.16
C THR A 34 4.82 -17.27 -17.37
N PHE A 35 4.49 -16.56 -16.28
CA PHE A 35 4.13 -15.13 -16.33
C PHE A 35 5.35 -14.21 -16.35
N SER A 36 6.47 -14.67 -15.80
CA SER A 36 7.74 -13.94 -15.79
C SER A 36 8.89 -14.95 -15.67
N ASP A 37 10.10 -14.43 -15.62
CA ASP A 37 11.27 -15.25 -15.32
C ASP A 37 11.12 -15.89 -13.94
N LEU A 38 11.33 -17.20 -13.83
CA LEU A 38 11.14 -17.97 -12.60
C LEU A 38 11.98 -17.45 -11.42
N CYS A 39 13.14 -16.85 -11.70
CA CYS A 39 13.97 -16.24 -10.66
C CYS A 39 13.28 -15.11 -9.89
N HIS A 40 12.15 -14.61 -10.37
CA HIS A 40 11.36 -13.57 -9.72
C HIS A 40 10.24 -14.10 -8.81
N TYR A 41 9.94 -15.39 -8.91
CA TYR A 41 8.90 -16.00 -8.09
C TYR A 41 9.34 -16.08 -6.62
N PRO A 42 8.43 -15.87 -5.65
CA PRO A 42 8.77 -15.91 -4.22
C PRO A 42 9.46 -17.19 -3.77
N VAL A 43 9.04 -18.35 -4.29
CA VAL A 43 9.68 -19.65 -3.98
C VAL A 43 11.14 -19.72 -4.43
N ASN A 44 11.58 -18.90 -5.38
CA ASN A 44 12.98 -18.77 -5.80
C ASN A 44 13.71 -17.62 -5.08
N ARG A 45 13.04 -16.97 -4.12
CA ARG A 45 13.53 -15.86 -3.31
C ARG A 45 13.55 -16.16 -1.82
N GLY A 46 13.43 -17.44 -1.43
CA GLY A 46 13.56 -17.90 -0.05
C GLY A 46 12.24 -18.18 0.67
N PHE A 47 11.10 -18.12 -0.02
CA PHE A 47 9.84 -18.60 0.52
C PHE A 47 9.65 -20.08 0.20
N ASP A 48 9.17 -20.86 1.15
CA ASP A 48 8.89 -22.30 0.96
C ASP A 48 7.58 -22.53 0.21
N SER A 49 6.63 -21.61 0.34
CA SER A 49 5.36 -21.64 -0.38
C SER A 49 5.00 -20.26 -0.96
N HIS A 50 4.17 -20.25 -1.99
CA HIS A 50 3.58 -19.05 -2.56
C HIS A 50 2.22 -19.39 -3.17
N TYR A 51 1.21 -18.61 -2.82
CA TYR A 51 -0.08 -18.56 -3.48
C TYR A 51 -0.50 -17.11 -3.63
N GLY A 52 -0.68 -16.66 -4.87
CA GLY A 52 -1.02 -15.27 -5.12
C GLY A 52 -0.75 -14.84 -6.54
N VAL A 53 -0.98 -13.56 -6.81
CA VAL A 53 -0.72 -12.96 -8.10
C VAL A 53 0.71 -12.46 -8.20
N ILE A 54 1.36 -12.68 -9.33
CA ILE A 54 2.70 -12.15 -9.61
C ILE A 54 2.69 -10.88 -10.45
N TYR A 55 1.52 -10.42 -10.87
CA TYR A 55 1.30 -9.14 -11.51
C TYR A 55 0.23 -8.33 -10.76
N GLY A 56 0.50 -7.05 -10.48
CA GLY A 56 -0.12 -6.30 -9.41
C GLY A 56 -1.57 -5.85 -9.59
N VAL A 57 -2.09 -5.73 -10.82
CA VAL A 57 -3.46 -5.22 -11.06
C VAL A 57 -4.28 -6.32 -11.72
N VAL A 58 -5.22 -6.88 -10.97
CA VAL A 58 -5.98 -8.03 -11.40
C VAL A 58 -7.48 -7.89 -11.10
N ASP A 59 -8.28 -8.62 -11.85
CA ASP A 59 -9.67 -8.90 -11.54
C ASP A 59 -9.75 -9.74 -10.25
N TYR A 60 -10.61 -9.34 -9.31
CA TYR A 60 -10.72 -10.01 -8.01
C TYR A 60 -11.48 -11.35 -8.08
N PHE A 61 -12.33 -11.50 -9.07
CA PHE A 61 -13.13 -12.72 -9.25
C PHE A 61 -12.44 -13.75 -10.16
N ASP A 62 -11.48 -13.27 -10.97
CA ASP A 62 -10.80 -14.11 -11.95
C ASP A 62 -9.41 -13.56 -12.26
N PRO A 63 -8.48 -13.60 -11.28
CA PRO A 63 -7.14 -13.03 -11.42
C PRO A 63 -6.30 -13.88 -12.40
N PHE A 64 -5.88 -13.28 -13.51
CA PHE A 64 -5.19 -14.00 -14.57
C PHE A 64 -3.73 -14.34 -14.25
N SER A 65 -3.06 -13.64 -13.35
CA SER A 65 -1.66 -13.89 -12.97
C SER A 65 -1.51 -14.67 -11.66
N LEU A 66 -2.56 -15.39 -11.27
CA LEU A 66 -2.56 -16.23 -10.08
C LEU A 66 -1.67 -17.44 -10.29
N VAL A 67 -0.82 -17.71 -9.30
CA VAL A 67 0.09 -18.87 -9.31
C VAL A 67 0.09 -19.59 -7.97
N GLU A 68 0.39 -20.87 -7.98
CA GLU A 68 0.77 -21.65 -6.79
C GLU A 68 2.20 -22.16 -6.98
N GLY A 69 3.10 -21.76 -6.09
CA GLY A 69 4.53 -21.96 -6.31
C GLY A 69 5.00 -21.26 -7.59
N GLU A 70 5.34 -22.03 -8.60
CA GLU A 70 5.72 -21.58 -9.95
C GLU A 70 4.61 -21.82 -10.98
N VAL A 71 3.56 -22.55 -10.62
CA VAL A 71 2.55 -23.07 -11.55
C VAL A 71 1.41 -22.06 -11.73
N PRO A 72 1.16 -21.58 -12.96
CA PRO A 72 0.02 -20.72 -13.25
C PRO A 72 -1.31 -21.42 -13.03
N ILE A 73 -2.22 -20.78 -12.30
CA ILE A 73 -3.60 -21.22 -12.12
C ILE A 73 -4.43 -20.64 -13.26
N LYS A 74 -4.78 -21.52 -14.23
CA LYS A 74 -5.46 -21.11 -15.48
C LYS A 74 -6.94 -20.83 -15.27
N GLU A 75 -7.58 -21.47 -14.31
CA GLU A 75 -9.00 -21.36 -14.03
C GLU A 75 -9.24 -21.32 -12.53
N VAL A 76 -10.21 -20.55 -12.11
CA VAL A 76 -10.67 -20.50 -10.72
C VAL A 76 -12.11 -21.01 -10.63
N PRO A 77 -12.53 -21.58 -9.48
CA PRO A 77 -13.89 -22.08 -9.31
C PRO A 77 -14.92 -20.94 -9.38
N LYS A 78 -16.15 -21.29 -9.73
CA LYS A 78 -17.27 -20.34 -9.67
C LYS A 78 -17.44 -19.79 -8.26
N GLY A 79 -17.59 -18.48 -8.14
CA GLY A 79 -17.70 -17.80 -6.84
C GLY A 79 -16.35 -17.49 -6.20
N TYR A 80 -15.25 -17.72 -6.90
CA TYR A 80 -13.92 -17.33 -6.44
C TYR A 80 -13.84 -15.80 -6.20
N TYR A 81 -13.18 -15.43 -5.12
CA TYR A 81 -12.83 -14.04 -4.82
C TYR A 81 -11.46 -14.02 -4.14
N ILE A 82 -10.47 -13.37 -4.77
CA ILE A 82 -9.06 -13.49 -4.39
C ILE A 82 -8.79 -13.09 -2.93
N THR A 83 -9.46 -12.05 -2.41
CA THR A 83 -9.28 -11.61 -1.00
C THR A 83 -9.66 -12.73 -0.04
N GLN A 84 -10.77 -13.45 -0.30
CA GLN A 84 -11.17 -14.61 0.50
C GLN A 84 -10.20 -15.76 0.33
N ALA A 85 -9.81 -16.07 -0.90
CA ALA A 85 -8.89 -17.16 -1.18
C ALA A 85 -7.52 -16.99 -0.53
N LEU A 86 -7.00 -15.75 -0.49
CA LEU A 86 -5.76 -15.44 0.22
C LEU A 86 -5.91 -15.64 1.73
N SER A 87 -7.06 -15.26 2.30
CA SER A 87 -7.35 -15.46 3.73
C SER A 87 -7.48 -16.96 4.07
N ASP A 88 -8.21 -17.70 3.26
CA ASP A 88 -8.39 -19.15 3.43
C ASP A 88 -7.04 -19.89 3.35
N ARG A 89 -6.18 -19.50 2.40
CA ARG A 89 -4.83 -20.06 2.27
C ARG A 89 -3.97 -19.74 3.49
N ALA A 90 -4.02 -18.51 4.00
CA ALA A 90 -3.29 -18.12 5.20
C ALA A 90 -3.75 -18.92 6.43
N VAL A 91 -5.06 -19.17 6.59
CA VAL A 91 -5.60 -20.04 7.64
C VAL A 91 -5.07 -21.45 7.51
N GLN A 92 -5.09 -22.03 6.32
CA GLN A 92 -4.56 -23.37 6.06
C GLN A 92 -3.07 -23.48 6.40
N GLU A 93 -2.27 -22.49 6.01
CA GLU A 93 -0.83 -22.46 6.32
C GLU A 93 -0.56 -22.29 7.82
N VAL A 94 -1.33 -21.46 8.53
CA VAL A 94 -1.24 -21.36 10.00
C VAL A 94 -1.53 -22.69 10.66
N GLU A 95 -2.58 -23.40 10.25
CA GLU A 95 -2.94 -24.71 10.78
C GLU A 95 -1.91 -25.81 10.43
N GLU A 96 -1.25 -25.68 9.26
CA GLU A 96 -0.18 -26.60 8.86
C GLU A 96 1.10 -26.36 9.64
N TYR A 97 1.57 -25.11 9.73
CA TYR A 97 2.78 -24.74 10.46
C TYR A 97 2.66 -24.99 11.98
N ALA A 98 1.44 -25.00 12.52
CA ALA A 98 1.19 -25.35 13.90
C ALA A 98 1.53 -26.82 14.26
N LYS A 99 1.72 -27.69 13.26
CA LYS A 99 2.13 -29.09 13.46
C LYS A 99 3.63 -29.26 13.65
N ASP A 100 4.42 -28.24 13.38
CA ASP A 100 5.87 -28.19 13.53
C ASP A 100 6.23 -27.15 14.62
N ASP A 101 7.28 -27.43 15.40
CA ASP A 101 7.78 -26.49 16.43
C ASP A 101 8.63 -25.34 15.84
N LYS A 102 8.80 -25.28 14.52
CA LYS A 102 9.57 -24.22 13.88
C LYS A 102 8.80 -22.90 13.80
N PRO A 103 9.50 -21.77 13.98
CA PRO A 103 8.90 -20.46 13.70
C PRO A 103 8.62 -20.31 12.21
N PHE A 104 7.58 -19.55 11.86
CA PHE A 104 7.25 -19.21 10.47
C PHE A 104 7.29 -17.71 10.24
N PHE A 105 7.52 -17.31 8.98
CA PHE A 105 7.31 -15.98 8.48
C PHE A 105 6.26 -16.02 7.37
N MET A 106 5.19 -15.26 7.51
CA MET A 106 4.14 -15.14 6.52
C MET A 106 4.04 -13.70 6.01
N TYR A 107 4.13 -13.50 4.69
CA TYR A 107 3.85 -12.24 4.03
C TYR A 107 2.52 -12.33 3.27
N LEU A 108 1.44 -11.86 3.90
CA LEU A 108 0.11 -11.87 3.33
C LEU A 108 -0.16 -10.55 2.60
N ALA A 109 0.01 -10.56 1.28
CA ALA A 109 -0.11 -9.40 0.43
C ALA A 109 -1.49 -9.33 -0.25
N TYR A 110 -2.46 -8.73 0.42
CA TYR A 110 -3.77 -8.48 -0.19
C TYR A 110 -3.66 -7.50 -1.36
N THR A 111 -4.39 -7.76 -2.45
CA THR A 111 -4.57 -6.80 -3.55
C THR A 111 -5.60 -5.74 -3.21
N ALA A 112 -6.54 -6.04 -2.32
CA ALA A 112 -7.55 -5.10 -1.82
C ALA A 112 -6.91 -4.01 -0.94
N PRO A 113 -7.38 -2.74 -1.04
CA PRO A 113 -8.49 -2.27 -1.85
C PRO A 113 -8.09 -1.58 -3.17
N HIS A 114 -7.00 -2.02 -3.83
CA HIS A 114 -6.57 -1.45 -5.12
C HIS A 114 -7.68 -1.61 -6.18
N TRP A 115 -7.78 -0.68 -7.14
CA TRP A 115 -8.69 -0.87 -8.27
C TRP A 115 -8.27 -2.08 -9.14
N PRO A 116 -9.20 -2.70 -9.90
CA PRO A 116 -10.60 -2.32 -10.08
C PRO A 116 -11.45 -2.51 -8.82
N LEU A 117 -12.46 -1.63 -8.64
CA LEU A 117 -13.39 -1.70 -7.52
C LEU A 117 -14.33 -2.88 -7.68
N HIS A 118 -13.91 -4.02 -7.18
CA HIS A 118 -14.61 -5.30 -7.22
C HIS A 118 -14.89 -5.76 -5.78
N ALA A 119 -16.16 -5.99 -5.43
CA ALA A 119 -16.52 -6.53 -4.13
C ALA A 119 -17.74 -7.43 -4.20
N LEU A 120 -17.90 -8.28 -3.19
CA LEU A 120 -19.06 -9.16 -3.08
C LEU A 120 -20.33 -8.33 -2.78
N PRO A 121 -21.47 -8.68 -3.37
CA PRO A 121 -22.72 -7.93 -3.20
C PRO A 121 -23.14 -7.75 -1.75
N GLU A 122 -22.98 -8.79 -0.92
CA GLU A 122 -23.33 -8.79 0.50
C GLU A 122 -22.47 -7.82 1.32
N ASP A 123 -21.20 -7.61 0.97
CA ASP A 123 -20.35 -6.66 1.63
C ASP A 123 -20.67 -5.23 1.20
N ILE A 124 -21.00 -5.03 -0.08
CA ILE A 124 -21.40 -3.71 -0.57
C ILE A 124 -22.72 -3.24 0.07
N GLU A 125 -23.65 -4.16 0.29
CA GLU A 125 -24.95 -3.85 0.89
C GLU A 125 -24.82 -3.23 2.28
N LYS A 126 -23.79 -3.60 3.06
CA LYS A 126 -23.49 -3.01 4.37
C LYS A 126 -23.22 -1.50 4.30
N TYR A 127 -22.71 -1.00 3.18
CA TYR A 127 -22.25 0.38 3.01
C TYR A 127 -23.07 1.20 2.01
N LYS A 128 -24.16 0.66 1.47
CA LYS A 128 -24.93 1.26 0.37
C LYS A 128 -25.41 2.69 0.59
N ASP A 129 -25.66 3.05 1.84
CA ASP A 129 -26.18 4.36 2.22
C ASP A 129 -25.14 5.25 2.93
N THR A 130 -24.04 4.68 3.40
CA THR A 130 -23.06 5.34 4.27
C THR A 130 -22.44 6.59 3.61
N TYR A 131 -22.18 6.52 2.31
CA TYR A 131 -21.42 7.56 1.60
C TYR A 131 -22.29 8.54 0.80
N LYS A 132 -23.61 8.41 0.85
CA LYS A 132 -24.56 9.31 0.20
C LYS A 132 -24.53 10.74 0.77
N VAL A 133 -24.02 10.90 1.98
CA VAL A 133 -23.85 12.20 2.64
C VAL A 133 -22.72 13.05 2.08
N GLY A 134 -21.87 12.46 1.23
CA GLY A 134 -20.84 13.16 0.46
C GLY A 134 -19.50 13.33 1.12
N TRP A 135 -18.57 13.93 0.35
CA TRP A 135 -17.15 14.01 0.68
C TRP A 135 -16.86 14.78 1.97
N GLU A 136 -17.47 15.96 2.13
CA GLU A 136 -17.22 16.82 3.28
C GLU A 136 -17.68 16.19 4.57
N ALA A 137 -18.91 15.66 4.58
CA ALA A 137 -19.50 15.04 5.75
C ALA A 137 -18.64 13.85 6.24
N ILE A 138 -18.22 12.98 5.32
CA ILE A 138 -17.37 11.82 5.64
C ILE A 138 -15.99 12.27 6.10
N ARG A 139 -15.38 13.26 5.41
CA ARG A 139 -14.05 13.78 5.78
C ARG A 139 -14.04 14.38 7.18
N ASN A 140 -15.03 15.19 7.50
CA ASN A 140 -15.16 15.83 8.80
C ASN A 140 -15.43 14.78 9.89
N ALA A 141 -16.37 13.85 9.68
CA ALA A 141 -16.68 12.78 10.63
C ALA A 141 -15.44 11.90 10.91
N ARG A 142 -14.66 11.58 9.86
CA ARG A 142 -13.40 10.83 9.99
C ARG A 142 -12.38 11.60 10.83
N TYR A 143 -12.21 12.89 10.59
CA TYR A 143 -11.27 13.72 11.35
C TYR A 143 -11.68 13.83 12.82
N GLU A 144 -12.96 14.10 13.10
CA GLU A 144 -13.48 14.14 14.48
C GLU A 144 -13.29 12.79 15.18
N ARG A 145 -13.49 11.68 14.47
CA ARG A 145 -13.23 10.35 15.05
C ARG A 145 -11.75 10.12 15.35
N GLN A 146 -10.85 10.58 14.50
CA GLN A 146 -9.40 10.52 14.73
C GLN A 146 -8.99 11.31 15.99
N LYS A 147 -9.57 12.50 16.21
CA LYS A 147 -9.36 13.29 17.43
C LYS A 147 -9.86 12.54 18.67
N GLN A 148 -11.08 12.01 18.64
CA GLN A 148 -11.65 11.23 19.76
C GLN A 148 -10.78 10.01 20.12
N LEU A 149 -10.18 9.38 19.14
CA LEU A 149 -9.29 8.23 19.32
C LEU A 149 -7.87 8.64 19.76
N GLY A 150 -7.53 9.94 19.75
CA GLY A 150 -6.19 10.41 20.08
C GLY A 150 -5.12 9.97 19.07
N VAL A 151 -5.49 9.80 17.78
CA VAL A 151 -4.56 9.33 16.73
C VAL A 151 -3.38 10.28 16.56
N PHE A 152 -3.60 11.58 16.81
CA PHE A 152 -2.59 12.62 16.71
C PHE A 152 -2.59 13.47 17.99
N PRO A 153 -1.97 12.99 19.07
CA PRO A 153 -1.98 13.69 20.35
C PRO A 153 -1.29 15.06 20.25
N GLY A 154 -1.93 16.08 20.84
CA GLY A 154 -1.41 17.46 20.85
C GLY A 154 -1.62 18.25 19.55
N MET A 155 -2.42 17.74 18.62
CA MET A 155 -2.69 18.37 17.31
C MET A 155 -4.19 18.53 17.09
N ASP A 156 -4.77 19.62 17.60
CA ASP A 156 -6.22 19.81 17.58
C ASP A 156 -6.77 20.38 16.26
N ASN A 157 -5.97 21.08 15.46
CA ASN A 157 -6.42 21.80 14.27
C ASN A 157 -5.46 21.67 13.09
N PHE A 158 -5.30 20.44 12.57
CA PHE A 158 -4.41 20.21 11.44
C PHE A 158 -5.09 19.51 10.26
N LEU A 159 -6.43 19.58 10.15
CA LEU A 159 -7.12 19.12 8.97
C LEU A 159 -6.67 19.93 7.77
N SER A 160 -6.05 19.28 6.79
CA SER A 160 -5.58 19.97 5.59
C SER A 160 -6.72 20.64 4.84
N GLU A 161 -6.42 21.67 4.05
CA GLU A 161 -7.39 22.21 3.12
C GLU A 161 -7.85 21.16 2.11
N ARG A 162 -9.09 21.28 1.66
CA ARG A 162 -9.61 20.40 0.61
C ARG A 162 -8.85 20.66 -0.69
N GLN A 163 -8.50 19.59 -1.39
CA GLN A 163 -7.87 19.67 -2.71
C GLN A 163 -8.87 19.99 -3.82
N PHE A 164 -10.17 19.92 -3.52
CA PHE A 164 -11.28 20.19 -4.44
C PHE A 164 -12.32 21.05 -3.73
N HIS A 165 -12.84 22.06 -4.44
CA HIS A 165 -13.81 23.04 -3.90
C HIS A 165 -15.24 22.80 -4.39
N ASP A 166 -15.46 21.81 -5.25
CA ASP A 166 -16.80 21.41 -5.69
C ASP A 166 -17.61 20.85 -4.51
N LYS A 167 -18.90 21.11 -4.54
CA LYS A 167 -19.84 20.66 -3.51
C LYS A 167 -20.48 19.34 -3.90
N TRP A 168 -20.79 18.52 -2.89
CA TRP A 168 -21.47 17.26 -3.13
C TRP A 168 -22.86 17.44 -3.74
N GLU A 169 -23.59 18.47 -3.34
CA GLU A 169 -24.94 18.78 -3.81
C GLU A 169 -24.97 19.10 -5.32
N ASP A 170 -23.87 19.60 -5.85
CA ASP A 170 -23.71 19.94 -7.27
C ASP A 170 -23.14 18.77 -8.09
N ASN A 171 -22.88 17.60 -7.47
CA ASN A 171 -22.30 16.45 -8.15
C ASN A 171 -23.33 15.70 -9.01
N PRO A 172 -23.26 15.76 -10.35
CA PRO A 172 -24.22 15.06 -11.21
C PRO A 172 -24.08 13.53 -11.16
N HIS A 173 -23.04 13.02 -10.49
CA HIS A 173 -22.73 11.59 -10.37
C HIS A 173 -22.69 11.13 -8.91
N ALA A 174 -23.43 11.79 -8.01
CA ALA A 174 -23.41 11.51 -6.58
C ALA A 174 -23.71 10.05 -6.24
N GLU A 175 -24.68 9.44 -6.91
CA GLU A 175 -25.01 8.01 -6.73
C GLU A 175 -23.82 7.10 -7.09
N TRP A 176 -23.18 7.37 -8.23
CA TRP A 176 -22.02 6.58 -8.66
C TRP A 176 -20.84 6.75 -7.73
N ASP A 177 -20.54 7.98 -7.31
CA ASP A 177 -19.42 8.27 -6.40
C ASP A 177 -19.66 7.66 -5.02
N ALA A 178 -20.89 7.74 -4.48
CA ALA A 178 -21.26 7.06 -3.23
C ALA A 178 -21.09 5.54 -3.35
N ARG A 179 -21.53 4.95 -4.47
CA ARG A 179 -21.35 3.51 -4.74
C ARG A 179 -19.88 3.13 -4.84
N ALA A 180 -19.05 3.92 -5.50
CA ALA A 180 -17.61 3.66 -5.62
C ALA A 180 -16.93 3.57 -4.24
N MET A 181 -17.27 4.49 -3.33
CA MET A 181 -16.74 4.45 -1.96
C MET A 181 -17.33 3.30 -1.14
N ALA A 182 -18.60 2.93 -1.35
CA ALA A 182 -19.21 1.76 -0.71
C ALA A 182 -18.51 0.45 -1.13
N VAL A 183 -18.16 0.31 -2.42
CA VAL A 183 -17.39 -0.84 -2.92
C VAL A 183 -16.00 -0.87 -2.30
N HIS A 184 -15.31 0.28 -2.25
CA HIS A 184 -13.99 0.37 -1.62
C HIS A 184 -14.02 -0.03 -0.14
N ALA A 185 -15.04 0.41 0.60
CA ALA A 185 -15.24 0.02 2.00
C ALA A 185 -15.53 -1.48 2.13
N ALA A 186 -16.34 -2.04 1.24
CA ALA A 186 -16.64 -3.47 1.19
C ALA A 186 -15.39 -4.33 0.92
N MET A 187 -14.47 -3.86 0.08
CA MET A 187 -13.19 -4.52 -0.15
C MET A 187 -12.33 -4.57 1.11
N ILE A 188 -12.30 -3.47 1.87
CA ILE A 188 -11.58 -3.40 3.17
C ILE A 188 -12.25 -4.28 4.22
N ASP A 189 -13.59 -4.27 4.30
CA ASP A 189 -14.36 -5.13 5.20
C ASP A 189 -14.04 -6.61 4.96
N ARG A 190 -13.93 -7.04 3.70
CA ARG A 190 -13.56 -8.43 3.39
C ARG A 190 -12.13 -8.78 3.84
N VAL A 191 -11.19 -7.84 3.74
CA VAL A 191 -9.84 -8.01 4.32
C VAL A 191 -9.92 -8.17 5.84
N ASP A 192 -10.70 -7.34 6.53
CA ASP A 192 -10.86 -7.39 7.98
C ASP A 192 -11.47 -8.72 8.43
N GLN A 193 -12.50 -9.22 7.73
CA GLN A 193 -13.07 -10.55 7.97
C GLN A 193 -12.01 -11.66 7.82
N GLY A 194 -11.18 -11.58 6.77
CA GLY A 194 -10.09 -12.53 6.54
C GLY A 194 -9.04 -12.50 7.65
N ILE A 195 -8.65 -11.31 8.11
CA ILE A 195 -7.75 -11.14 9.26
C ILE A 195 -8.36 -11.76 10.52
N GLY A 196 -9.68 -11.57 10.74
CA GLY A 196 -10.41 -12.20 11.83
C GLY A 196 -10.29 -13.72 11.80
N GLN A 197 -10.45 -14.35 10.62
CA GLN A 197 -10.29 -15.79 10.43
C GLN A 197 -8.88 -16.28 10.77
N ILE A 198 -7.85 -15.54 10.37
CA ILE A 198 -6.44 -15.86 10.67
C ILE A 198 -6.15 -15.75 12.17
N ILE A 199 -6.67 -14.70 12.81
CA ILE A 199 -6.54 -14.53 14.28
C ILE A 199 -7.20 -15.69 15.02
N GLU A 200 -8.37 -16.16 14.59
CA GLU A 200 -9.04 -17.31 15.19
C GLU A 200 -8.26 -18.62 14.96
N ALA A 201 -7.64 -18.81 13.79
CA ALA A 201 -6.75 -19.94 13.54
C ALA A 201 -5.51 -19.93 14.48
N LEU A 202 -4.88 -18.77 14.64
CA LEU A 202 -3.75 -18.59 15.57
C LEU A 202 -4.14 -18.83 17.04
N LYS A 203 -5.35 -18.45 17.45
CA LYS A 203 -5.89 -18.76 18.79
C LYS A 203 -6.10 -20.27 18.96
N LYS A 204 -6.78 -20.89 18.00
CA LYS A 204 -7.09 -22.33 18.01
C LYS A 204 -5.83 -23.20 18.07
N THR A 205 -4.76 -22.77 17.40
CA THR A 205 -3.46 -23.45 17.39
C THR A 205 -2.55 -23.06 18.56
N GLY A 206 -2.98 -22.13 19.44
CA GLY A 206 -2.20 -21.65 20.59
C GLY A 206 -1.02 -20.76 20.25
N GLN A 207 -0.93 -20.25 19.02
CA GLN A 207 0.20 -19.46 18.53
C GLN A 207 0.03 -17.95 18.65
N LEU A 208 -1.21 -17.44 18.84
CA LEU A 208 -1.51 -16.00 18.79
C LEU A 208 -0.65 -15.17 19.74
N ASP A 209 -0.48 -15.62 20.97
CA ASP A 209 0.26 -14.86 21.98
C ASP A 209 1.74 -14.65 21.60
N ASN A 210 2.32 -15.60 20.85
CA ASN A 210 3.73 -15.57 20.42
C ASN A 210 3.90 -15.22 18.93
N THR A 211 2.89 -14.71 18.28
CA THR A 211 2.95 -14.24 16.89
C THR A 211 2.96 -12.72 16.85
N LEU A 212 3.99 -12.13 16.25
CA LEU A 212 3.98 -10.72 15.87
C LEU A 212 3.18 -10.55 14.59
N ILE A 213 2.06 -9.85 14.66
CA ILE A 213 1.24 -9.48 13.50
C ILE A 213 1.46 -7.99 13.22
N LEU A 214 1.90 -7.67 11.99
CA LEU A 214 2.03 -6.31 11.49
C LEU A 214 1.01 -6.10 10.38
N PHE A 215 0.13 -5.10 10.52
CA PHE A 215 -0.82 -4.70 9.49
C PHE A 215 -0.55 -3.26 9.06
N LEU A 216 -0.37 -3.03 7.77
CA LEU A 216 -0.10 -1.72 7.20
C LEU A 216 -0.60 -1.62 5.75
N SER A 217 -0.73 -0.39 5.26
CA SER A 217 -0.86 -0.08 3.84
C SER A 217 0.49 0.34 3.28
N ASP A 218 0.77 0.03 2.02
CA ASP A 218 2.04 0.33 1.34
C ASP A 218 2.18 1.83 0.98
N ASN A 219 1.07 2.51 0.75
CA ASN A 219 0.99 3.95 0.43
C ASN A 219 -0.39 4.52 0.74
N GLY A 220 -0.52 5.83 0.61
CA GLY A 220 -1.81 6.50 0.68
C GLY A 220 -2.76 6.10 -0.44
N CYS A 221 -4.04 6.41 -0.28
CA CYS A 221 -5.09 6.06 -1.25
C CYS A 221 -4.80 6.63 -2.63
N SER A 222 -5.12 5.86 -3.69
CA SER A 222 -4.87 6.23 -5.07
C SER A 222 -5.94 7.18 -5.63
N ASN A 223 -5.49 8.22 -6.32
CA ASN A 223 -6.34 9.16 -7.04
C ASN A 223 -6.61 8.76 -8.50
N GLU A 224 -6.12 7.61 -8.92
CA GLU A 224 -6.21 7.16 -10.31
C GLU A 224 -7.68 7.08 -10.77
N ASP A 225 -7.87 7.34 -12.07
CA ASP A 225 -9.18 7.36 -12.73
C ASP A 225 -9.20 6.31 -13.85
N CYS A 226 -9.25 5.04 -13.45
CA CYS A 226 -9.14 3.92 -14.40
C CYS A 226 -10.38 3.74 -15.29
N GLN A 227 -11.52 4.31 -14.92
CA GLN A 227 -12.72 4.32 -15.78
C GLN A 227 -12.53 5.11 -17.07
N ASN A 228 -11.54 6.00 -17.15
CA ASN A 228 -11.17 6.73 -18.37
C ASN A 228 -10.17 5.96 -19.27
N MET A 229 -9.72 4.80 -18.82
CA MET A 229 -8.86 3.93 -19.61
C MET A 229 -9.65 3.15 -20.68
N SER A 230 -8.95 2.45 -21.58
CA SER A 230 -9.56 1.59 -22.61
C SER A 230 -9.19 0.14 -22.34
N GLY A 231 -10.16 -0.75 -22.46
CA GLY A 231 -9.92 -2.20 -22.46
C GLY A 231 -9.19 -2.66 -23.73
N GLY A 232 -8.57 -3.83 -23.68
CA GLY A 232 -7.80 -4.40 -24.80
C GLY A 232 -6.43 -3.78 -25.04
N GLU A 233 -6.04 -2.79 -24.25
CA GLU A 233 -4.74 -2.11 -24.36
C GLU A 233 -3.86 -2.39 -23.13
N ASN A 234 -2.60 -2.70 -23.36
CA ASN A 234 -1.59 -3.00 -22.34
C ASN A 234 -2.02 -4.18 -21.43
N ASP A 235 -2.34 -3.92 -20.17
CA ASP A 235 -2.71 -4.86 -19.12
C ASP A 235 -4.20 -4.79 -18.73
N ARG A 236 -5.04 -4.20 -19.60
CA ARG A 236 -6.45 -3.92 -19.31
C ARG A 236 -7.36 -4.85 -20.09
N PRO A 237 -8.06 -5.79 -19.43
CA PRO A 237 -8.93 -6.73 -20.11
C PRO A 237 -10.17 -6.02 -20.68
N ASP A 238 -10.62 -6.46 -21.84
CA ASP A 238 -11.88 -6.03 -22.47
C ASP A 238 -13.03 -7.03 -22.27
N MET A 239 -12.69 -8.27 -21.86
CA MET A 239 -13.64 -9.33 -21.57
C MET A 239 -13.22 -10.13 -20.34
N THR A 240 -14.19 -10.69 -19.63
CA THR A 240 -13.99 -11.74 -18.63
C THR A 240 -13.65 -13.07 -19.31
N ARG A 241 -13.13 -14.07 -18.57
CA ARG A 241 -12.85 -15.40 -19.15
C ARG A 241 -14.09 -16.10 -19.70
N ASP A 242 -15.26 -15.86 -19.12
CA ASP A 242 -16.55 -16.39 -19.58
C ASP A 242 -17.16 -15.55 -20.71
N GLY A 243 -16.39 -14.65 -21.32
CA GLY A 243 -16.76 -13.91 -22.53
C GLY A 243 -17.69 -12.72 -22.31
N LYS A 244 -17.87 -12.25 -21.07
CA LYS A 244 -18.67 -11.04 -20.81
C LYS A 244 -17.80 -9.80 -21.04
N LYS A 245 -18.38 -8.78 -21.68
CA LYS A 245 -17.71 -7.52 -21.93
C LYS A 245 -17.45 -6.77 -20.61
N ILE A 246 -16.22 -6.28 -20.44
CA ILE A 246 -15.84 -5.39 -19.34
C ILE A 246 -16.11 -3.93 -19.75
N ILE A 247 -16.78 -3.21 -18.87
CA ILE A 247 -17.18 -1.83 -19.07
C ILE A 247 -16.25 -0.92 -18.27
N TYR A 248 -15.66 0.05 -18.96
CA TYR A 248 -14.93 1.19 -18.38
C TYR A 248 -15.91 2.37 -18.34
N PRO A 249 -16.51 2.68 -17.19
CA PRO A 249 -17.66 3.58 -17.12
C PRO A 249 -17.24 5.06 -17.15
N ARG A 250 -16.68 5.54 -18.26
CA ARG A 250 -16.16 6.92 -18.44
C ARG A 250 -17.15 8.00 -18.03
N ASN A 251 -18.42 7.80 -18.36
CA ASN A 251 -19.50 8.74 -18.03
C ASN A 251 -20.24 8.32 -16.75
N LYS A 252 -19.66 7.41 -15.95
CA LYS A 252 -20.26 6.92 -14.71
C LYS A 252 -21.69 6.36 -14.86
N GLN A 253 -22.01 5.80 -16.03
CA GLN A 253 -23.34 5.27 -16.36
C GLN A 253 -23.59 3.85 -15.82
N VAL A 254 -22.55 3.12 -15.43
CA VAL A 254 -22.63 1.77 -14.87
C VAL A 254 -21.98 1.77 -13.50
N LEU A 255 -22.69 1.28 -12.49
CA LEU A 255 -22.24 1.27 -11.10
C LEU A 255 -21.07 0.29 -10.90
N PRO A 256 -20.03 0.66 -10.13
CA PRO A 256 -18.91 -0.21 -9.81
C PRO A 256 -19.31 -1.32 -8.83
N GLY A 257 -18.49 -2.36 -8.78
CA GLY A 257 -18.61 -3.49 -7.87
C GLY A 257 -18.53 -4.85 -8.55
N PRO A 258 -19.31 -5.11 -9.62
CA PRO A 258 -19.25 -6.39 -10.32
C PRO A 258 -17.98 -6.56 -11.15
N GLN A 259 -17.62 -7.82 -11.44
CA GLN A 259 -16.50 -8.21 -12.30
C GLN A 259 -16.50 -7.50 -13.67
N THR A 260 -17.69 -7.22 -14.19
CA THR A 260 -17.88 -6.62 -15.51
C THR A 260 -17.67 -5.11 -15.55
N THR A 261 -17.26 -4.46 -14.44
CA THR A 261 -16.98 -3.02 -14.39
C THR A 261 -15.53 -2.78 -13.98
N TYR A 262 -14.85 -1.87 -14.67
CA TYR A 262 -13.47 -1.51 -14.36
C TYR A 262 -13.42 -0.06 -13.92
N ALA A 263 -13.43 0.16 -12.61
CA ALA A 263 -13.56 1.47 -11.99
C ALA A 263 -12.57 1.66 -10.84
N SER A 264 -12.26 2.90 -10.53
CA SER A 264 -11.43 3.32 -9.39
C SER A 264 -12.14 4.37 -8.53
N LEU A 265 -11.56 4.67 -7.38
CA LEU A 265 -12.16 5.58 -6.40
C LEU A 265 -12.15 7.04 -6.85
N GLY A 266 -11.07 7.43 -7.55
CA GLY A 266 -10.86 8.81 -8.00
C GLY A 266 -10.35 9.74 -6.90
N ALA A 267 -9.95 10.95 -7.32
CA ALA A 267 -9.19 11.88 -6.48
C ALA A 267 -9.97 12.44 -5.28
N ARG A 268 -11.29 12.69 -5.42
CA ARG A 268 -12.10 13.28 -4.34
C ARG A 268 -12.20 12.35 -3.14
N TRP A 269 -12.57 11.10 -3.37
CA TRP A 269 -12.62 10.10 -2.32
C TRP A 269 -11.24 9.72 -1.79
N SER A 270 -10.19 9.77 -2.63
CA SER A 270 -8.82 9.57 -2.16
C SER A 270 -8.39 10.63 -1.16
N ASN A 271 -8.76 11.90 -1.39
CA ASN A 271 -8.51 12.97 -0.43
C ASN A 271 -9.25 12.73 0.91
N VAL A 272 -10.49 12.21 0.86
CA VAL A 272 -11.24 11.81 2.06
C VAL A 272 -10.57 10.63 2.76
N ALA A 273 -10.17 9.60 2.03
CA ALA A 273 -9.53 8.41 2.59
C ALA A 273 -8.17 8.72 3.27
N ASN A 274 -7.45 9.74 2.78
CA ASN A 274 -6.18 10.18 3.35
C ASN A 274 -6.31 11.23 4.45
N THR A 275 -7.53 11.55 4.91
CA THR A 275 -7.75 12.47 6.05
C THR A 275 -6.86 12.10 7.25
N PRO A 276 -6.16 13.04 7.86
CA PRO A 276 -6.30 14.50 7.74
C PRO A 276 -5.33 15.14 6.73
N PHE A 277 -4.51 14.33 6.07
CA PHE A 277 -3.41 14.77 5.21
C PHE A 277 -3.89 15.28 3.86
N ARG A 278 -3.02 16.06 3.21
CA ARG A 278 -3.24 16.50 1.83
C ARG A 278 -2.69 15.48 0.84
N PHE A 279 -3.24 15.48 -0.37
CA PHE A 279 -2.86 14.62 -1.48
C PHE A 279 -3.05 13.12 -1.24
N TRP A 280 -2.32 12.26 -2.00
CA TRP A 280 -2.58 10.84 -2.22
C TRP A 280 -1.35 10.11 -2.77
N LYS A 281 -1.51 8.82 -3.06
CA LYS A 281 -0.50 7.96 -3.69
C LYS A 281 0.27 8.68 -4.81
N ALA A 282 1.54 8.39 -4.95
CA ALA A 282 2.50 8.98 -5.88
C ALA A 282 2.92 10.43 -5.56
N LYS A 283 2.38 11.02 -4.48
CA LYS A 283 2.85 12.29 -3.93
C LYS A 283 3.75 12.05 -2.72
N SER A 284 4.77 12.90 -2.57
CA SER A 284 5.71 12.81 -1.44
C SER A 284 5.26 13.56 -0.19
N TYR A 285 4.03 14.09 -0.19
CA TYR A 285 3.36 14.62 1.00
C TYR A 285 2.84 13.50 1.90
N GLU A 286 2.49 13.82 3.15
CA GLU A 286 2.04 12.83 4.13
C GLU A 286 0.85 11.98 3.63
N GLY A 287 -0.09 12.56 2.87
CA GLY A 287 -1.20 11.79 2.28
C GLY A 287 -0.78 10.72 1.27
N GLY A 288 0.44 10.79 0.76
CA GLY A 288 0.99 9.77 -0.15
C GLY A 288 1.90 8.75 0.54
N ILE A 289 2.63 9.14 1.58
CA ILE A 289 3.69 8.31 2.18
C ILE A 289 3.48 7.95 3.64
N CYS A 290 2.68 8.70 4.41
CA CYS A 290 2.41 8.40 5.81
C CYS A 290 1.21 7.47 5.95
N THR A 291 1.48 6.19 6.14
CA THR A 291 0.47 5.16 6.38
C THR A 291 0.55 4.65 7.82
N PRO A 292 -0.59 4.38 8.47
CA PRO A 292 -0.58 3.80 9.80
C PRO A 292 -0.15 2.33 9.77
N MET A 293 0.49 1.88 10.85
CA MET A 293 0.79 0.48 11.10
C MET A 293 0.15 0.05 12.41
N ILE A 294 -0.43 -1.15 12.43
CA ILE A 294 -0.88 -1.83 13.64
C ILE A 294 0.09 -2.97 13.94
N ALA A 295 0.56 -3.05 15.19
CA ALA A 295 1.35 -4.16 15.69
C ALA A 295 0.60 -4.88 16.81
N HIS A 296 0.44 -6.19 16.69
CA HIS A 296 -0.16 -7.04 17.71
C HIS A 296 0.81 -8.17 18.07
N TRP A 297 1.20 -8.26 19.33
CA TRP A 297 2.05 -9.32 19.84
C TRP A 297 1.97 -9.39 21.39
N PRO A 298 1.04 -10.14 21.97
CA PRO A 298 0.80 -10.18 23.40
C PRO A 298 2.04 -10.50 24.25
N LYS A 299 2.86 -11.46 23.82
CA LYS A 299 4.10 -11.81 24.53
C LYS A 299 5.21 -10.77 24.38
N GLY A 300 5.24 -10.01 23.29
CA GLY A 300 6.38 -9.14 22.94
C GLY A 300 6.20 -7.66 23.21
N ILE A 301 5.00 -7.13 23.00
CA ILE A 301 4.71 -5.71 23.25
C ILE A 301 4.51 -5.48 24.75
N LYS A 302 5.38 -4.66 25.35
CA LYS A 302 5.38 -4.38 26.79
C LYS A 302 5.01 -2.93 27.12
N LYS A 303 5.02 -2.06 26.14
CA LYS A 303 4.68 -0.63 26.28
C LYS A 303 3.61 -0.23 25.29
N ASN A 304 2.82 0.74 25.66
CA ASN A 304 1.70 1.28 24.87
C ASN A 304 0.68 0.21 24.42
N VAL A 305 0.48 -0.83 25.24
CA VAL A 305 -0.48 -1.90 24.93
C VAL A 305 -1.88 -1.29 24.81
N GLY A 306 -2.53 -1.51 23.66
CA GLY A 306 -3.82 -0.90 23.35
C GLY A 306 -3.78 0.61 23.08
N GLY A 307 -2.60 1.22 23.07
CA GLY A 307 -2.39 2.64 22.80
C GLY A 307 -1.79 2.91 21.42
N MET A 308 -1.44 4.16 21.20
CA MET A 308 -0.82 4.66 19.97
C MET A 308 0.53 5.30 20.27
N THR A 309 1.38 5.33 19.25
CA THR A 309 2.68 6.01 19.28
C THR A 309 2.88 6.78 17.98
N SER A 310 3.58 7.90 18.03
CA SER A 310 4.02 8.68 16.86
C SER A 310 5.45 8.33 16.43
N GLU A 311 6.04 7.26 16.96
CA GLU A 311 7.35 6.78 16.52
C GLU A 311 7.33 6.47 15.03
N ILE A 312 8.32 7.01 14.31
CA ILE A 312 8.40 6.85 12.86
C ILE A 312 8.96 5.47 12.53
N GLY A 313 8.20 4.71 11.74
CA GLY A 313 8.64 3.49 11.09
C GLY A 313 8.80 3.68 9.58
N HIS A 314 9.52 2.77 8.95
CA HIS A 314 9.61 2.66 7.50
C HIS A 314 9.50 1.18 7.10
N VAL A 315 9.01 0.89 5.88
CA VAL A 315 8.83 -0.49 5.42
C VAL A 315 10.13 -1.31 5.45
N MET A 316 11.31 -0.67 5.27
CA MET A 316 12.60 -1.33 5.39
C MET A 316 12.92 -1.82 6.81
N ASP A 317 12.24 -1.30 7.83
CA ASP A 317 12.44 -1.68 9.23
C ASP A 317 11.83 -3.05 9.55
N ILE A 318 10.90 -3.52 8.73
CA ILE A 318 10.27 -4.85 8.88
C ILE A 318 11.34 -5.94 8.76
N MET A 319 12.20 -5.90 7.73
CA MET A 319 13.29 -6.86 7.56
C MET A 319 14.24 -6.81 8.77
N ALA A 320 14.65 -5.62 9.19
CA ALA A 320 15.53 -5.46 10.35
C ALA A 320 14.89 -6.01 11.64
N THR A 321 13.56 -5.85 11.78
CA THR A 321 12.82 -6.41 12.92
C THR A 321 12.77 -7.94 12.85
N CYS A 322 12.57 -8.52 11.67
CA CYS A 322 12.58 -9.98 11.50
C CYS A 322 13.95 -10.58 11.82
N VAL A 323 15.04 -9.95 11.35
CA VAL A 323 16.42 -10.40 11.65
C VAL A 323 16.71 -10.34 13.15
N ASP A 324 16.32 -9.23 13.82
CA ASP A 324 16.47 -9.06 15.28
C ASP A 324 15.63 -10.08 16.08
N LEU A 325 14.39 -10.34 15.64
CA LEU A 325 13.51 -11.35 16.26
C LEU A 325 14.05 -12.77 16.13
N ALA A 326 14.69 -13.07 15.00
CA ALA A 326 15.26 -14.38 14.73
C ALA A 326 16.62 -14.59 15.39
N ASP A 327 17.16 -13.57 16.09
CA ASP A 327 18.54 -13.55 16.60
C ASP A 327 19.55 -13.96 15.51
N ALA A 328 19.33 -13.44 14.29
CA ALA A 328 20.09 -13.77 13.10
C ALA A 328 21.05 -12.63 12.72
N GLU A 329 22.15 -13.01 12.08
CA GLU A 329 23.09 -12.04 11.51
C GLU A 329 22.76 -11.80 10.03
N TYR A 330 22.59 -10.53 9.65
CA TYR A 330 22.39 -10.18 8.23
C TYR A 330 23.69 -10.35 7.46
N PRO A 331 23.74 -11.21 6.44
CA PRO A 331 24.98 -11.56 5.77
C PRO A 331 25.54 -10.39 4.93
N THR A 332 26.87 -10.36 4.76
CA THR A 332 27.56 -9.42 3.85
C THR A 332 27.70 -9.95 2.43
N THR A 333 27.58 -11.27 2.26
CA THR A 333 27.68 -11.94 0.96
C THR A 333 26.57 -12.97 0.78
N TYR A 334 26.13 -13.20 -0.44
CA TYR A 334 25.21 -14.26 -0.81
C TYR A 334 25.63 -14.92 -2.13
N LYS A 335 25.80 -16.24 -2.14
CA LYS A 335 26.25 -17.01 -3.32
C LYS A 335 27.51 -16.44 -3.98
N GLY A 336 28.47 -15.97 -3.17
CA GLY A 336 29.74 -15.41 -3.64
C GLY A 336 29.69 -13.96 -4.15
N HIS A 337 28.57 -13.28 -3.97
CA HIS A 337 28.40 -11.86 -4.32
C HIS A 337 28.22 -11.02 -3.07
N ASP A 338 28.85 -9.83 -3.04
CA ASP A 338 28.57 -8.84 -2.00
C ASP A 338 27.13 -8.35 -2.09
N ILE A 339 26.46 -8.23 -0.95
CA ILE A 339 25.12 -7.70 -0.85
C ILE A 339 25.12 -6.34 -0.15
N LEU A 340 24.11 -5.53 -0.44
CA LEU A 340 23.96 -4.23 0.18
C LEU A 340 23.69 -4.37 1.68
N PRO A 341 24.27 -3.49 2.53
CA PRO A 341 23.96 -3.46 3.95
C PRO A 341 22.47 -3.22 4.20
N MET A 342 21.95 -3.81 5.25
CA MET A 342 20.58 -3.55 5.70
C MET A 342 20.47 -2.11 6.23
N GLU A 343 19.58 -1.30 5.64
CA GLU A 343 19.37 0.09 6.06
C GLU A 343 18.28 0.23 7.13
N GLY A 344 17.37 -0.73 7.23
CA GLY A 344 16.31 -0.74 8.23
C GLY A 344 16.83 -0.80 9.66
N LYS A 345 16.05 -0.29 10.59
CA LYS A 345 16.30 -0.36 12.03
C LYS A 345 15.17 -1.12 12.70
N SER A 346 15.47 -2.06 13.60
CA SER A 346 14.48 -2.86 14.28
C SER A 346 13.43 -2.02 15.02
N LEU A 347 12.17 -2.45 14.94
CA LEU A 347 11.04 -1.89 15.70
C LEU A 347 10.93 -2.49 17.12
N LEU A 348 11.69 -3.53 17.44
CA LEU A 348 11.63 -4.19 18.75
C LEU A 348 11.82 -3.24 19.94
N PRO A 349 12.72 -2.24 19.91
CA PRO A 349 12.83 -1.30 21.02
C PRO A 349 11.52 -0.53 21.27
N ILE A 350 10.75 -0.17 20.23
CA ILE A 350 9.44 0.47 20.39
C ILE A 350 8.49 -0.47 21.13
N PHE A 351 8.45 -1.75 20.77
CA PHE A 351 7.59 -2.74 21.40
C PHE A 351 7.96 -3.01 22.87
N LYS A 352 9.25 -3.00 23.18
CA LYS A 352 9.78 -3.30 24.52
C LYS A 352 9.75 -2.09 25.46
N THR A 353 10.14 -0.90 24.97
CA THR A 353 10.39 0.29 25.79
C THR A 353 9.52 1.49 25.45
N GLY A 354 8.82 1.47 24.31
CA GLY A 354 8.01 2.55 23.80
C GLY A 354 8.74 3.55 22.91
N HIS A 355 10.06 3.40 22.76
CA HIS A 355 10.91 4.34 22.00
C HIS A 355 12.08 3.64 21.34
N ARG A 356 12.62 4.22 20.24
CA ARG A 356 13.88 3.81 19.62
C ARG A 356 14.67 5.02 19.09
N LYS A 357 15.95 4.84 18.85
CA LYS A 357 16.68 5.77 17.99
C LYS A 357 16.23 5.59 16.53
N GLY A 358 15.46 6.54 16.00
CA GLY A 358 14.96 6.56 14.63
C GLY A 358 16.09 6.65 13.57
N HIS A 359 15.71 6.75 12.31
CA HIS A 359 16.61 7.07 11.20
C HIS A 359 17.01 8.53 11.29
N ASP A 360 18.27 8.85 11.01
CA ASP A 360 18.71 10.26 10.98
C ASP A 360 17.95 11.01 9.87
N TYR A 361 17.73 10.34 8.74
CA TYR A 361 16.92 10.82 7.61
C TYR A 361 16.21 9.66 6.91
N LEU A 362 15.04 9.96 6.33
CA LEU A 362 14.31 9.09 5.40
C LEU A 362 14.14 9.83 4.07
N GLY A 363 14.65 9.25 2.99
CA GLY A 363 14.55 9.80 1.64
C GLY A 363 13.47 9.10 0.82
N PHE A 364 12.72 9.88 0.04
CA PHE A 364 11.66 9.41 -0.85
C PHE A 364 11.83 9.99 -2.24
N GLU A 365 11.64 9.16 -3.27
CA GLU A 365 11.54 9.58 -4.66
C GLU A 365 10.55 8.68 -5.41
N HIS A 366 9.63 9.29 -6.12
CA HIS A 366 8.70 8.60 -7.00
C HIS A 366 8.24 9.50 -8.15
N PHE A 367 8.58 9.16 -9.38
CA PHE A 367 8.24 9.96 -10.58
C PHE A 367 8.68 11.44 -10.52
N ASN A 368 9.82 11.73 -9.90
CA ASN A 368 10.33 13.07 -9.57
C ASN A 368 9.57 13.82 -8.45
N GLU A 369 8.59 13.24 -7.82
CA GLU A 369 8.13 13.67 -6.50
C GLU A 369 9.20 13.28 -5.49
N ARG A 370 9.66 14.22 -4.67
CA ARG A 370 10.78 14.00 -3.75
C ARG A 370 10.44 14.48 -2.36
N ALA A 371 10.87 13.74 -1.34
CA ALA A 371 10.85 14.21 0.03
C ALA A 371 12.07 13.71 0.81
N PHE A 372 12.38 14.43 1.87
CA PHE A 372 13.43 14.08 2.80
C PHE A 372 13.01 14.48 4.22
N LEU A 373 12.82 13.48 5.06
CA LEU A 373 12.33 13.62 6.43
C LEU A 373 13.49 13.41 7.40
N SER A 374 13.75 14.39 8.26
CA SER A 374 14.73 14.29 9.34
C SER A 374 14.12 13.76 10.64
N ASN A 375 14.95 13.21 11.50
CA ASN A 375 14.54 12.64 12.79
C ASN A 375 13.93 13.67 13.75
N ASP A 376 14.25 14.95 13.60
CA ASP A 376 13.72 16.05 14.39
C ASP A 376 12.39 16.63 13.84
N GLY A 377 11.79 15.94 12.84
CA GLY A 377 10.48 16.25 12.29
C GLY A 377 10.46 17.31 11.18
N TRP A 378 11.62 17.78 10.71
CA TRP A 378 11.66 18.63 9.53
C TRP A 378 11.55 17.79 8.25
N LYS A 379 10.76 18.28 7.31
CA LYS A 379 10.52 17.60 6.03
C LYS A 379 10.66 18.55 4.85
N LEU A 380 11.55 18.20 3.91
CA LEU A 380 11.56 18.79 2.58
C LEU A 380 10.64 18.04 1.65
N VAL A 381 9.89 18.78 0.83
CA VAL A 381 9.11 18.24 -0.28
C VAL A 381 9.45 19.00 -1.55
N ARG A 382 9.61 18.30 -2.66
CA ARG A 382 9.76 18.90 -3.97
C ARG A 382 8.81 18.22 -4.96
N PRO A 383 7.66 18.83 -5.25
CA PRO A 383 6.71 18.32 -6.23
C PRO A 383 7.34 18.21 -7.62
N LYS A 384 6.88 17.24 -8.41
CA LYS A 384 7.40 16.92 -9.75
C LYS A 384 7.55 18.15 -10.67
N ASN A 385 6.59 19.06 -10.60
CA ASN A 385 6.51 20.23 -11.48
C ASN A 385 7.12 21.50 -10.84
N ASN A 386 7.65 21.40 -9.63
CA ASN A 386 8.29 22.52 -8.94
C ASN A 386 9.81 22.33 -8.93
N SER A 387 10.57 23.37 -9.22
CA SER A 387 12.03 23.37 -9.11
C SER A 387 12.54 23.67 -7.70
N GLN A 388 11.68 24.23 -6.86
CA GLN A 388 12.02 24.65 -5.51
C GLN A 388 11.58 23.62 -4.48
N TRP A 389 12.31 23.58 -3.36
CA TRP A 389 11.93 22.84 -2.18
C TRP A 389 10.94 23.62 -1.33
N GLU A 390 9.97 22.93 -0.81
CA GLU A 390 9.08 23.34 0.27
C GLU A 390 9.61 22.74 1.58
N LEU A 391 9.48 23.44 2.71
CA LEU A 391 9.95 22.99 4.02
C LEU A 391 8.82 23.01 5.03
N TYR A 392 8.65 21.91 5.76
CA TYR A 392 7.62 21.75 6.79
C TYR A 392 8.20 21.27 8.10
N ASN A 393 7.62 21.69 9.23
CA ASN A 393 7.88 21.15 10.56
C ASN A 393 6.71 20.24 10.97
N LEU A 394 6.86 18.94 10.81
CA LEU A 394 5.79 17.98 11.09
C LEU A 394 5.41 17.87 12.59
N ASN A 395 6.24 18.40 13.49
CA ASN A 395 5.86 18.48 14.91
C ASN A 395 4.77 19.53 15.18
N GLU A 396 4.63 20.51 14.29
CA GLU A 396 3.67 21.62 14.40
C GLU A 396 2.61 21.57 13.29
N ASP A 397 2.98 21.08 12.11
CA ASP A 397 2.15 21.05 10.90
C ASP A 397 2.23 19.69 10.19
N ARG A 398 1.54 18.69 10.74
CA ARG A 398 1.47 17.34 10.18
C ARG A 398 0.75 17.27 8.81
N SER A 399 0.00 18.30 8.47
CA SER A 399 -0.76 18.36 7.21
C SER A 399 -0.07 19.19 6.12
N GLU A 400 1.13 19.71 6.41
CA GLU A 400 2.00 20.37 5.42
C GLU A 400 1.32 21.56 4.73
N GLN A 401 0.68 22.43 5.52
CA GLN A 401 -0.07 23.59 5.02
C GLN A 401 0.78 24.86 4.97
N HIS A 402 1.82 24.96 5.80
CA HIS A 402 2.61 26.18 5.97
C HIS A 402 4.05 25.94 5.51
N ASP A 403 4.34 26.36 4.27
CA ASP A 403 5.71 26.30 3.73
C ASP A 403 6.62 27.28 4.46
N LEU A 404 7.65 26.75 5.13
CA LEU A 404 8.64 27.48 5.91
C LEU A 404 9.95 27.71 5.13
N ALA A 405 10.05 27.34 3.86
CA ALA A 405 11.31 27.40 3.11
C ALA A 405 11.91 28.82 3.06
N ALA A 406 11.08 29.83 2.86
CA ALA A 406 11.53 31.23 2.85
C ALA A 406 12.00 31.74 4.24
N LYS A 407 11.45 31.15 5.32
CA LYS A 407 11.80 31.52 6.71
C LYS A 407 13.08 30.84 7.17
N TYR A 408 13.39 29.63 6.66
CA TYR A 408 14.55 28.82 7.09
C TYR A 408 15.42 28.39 5.91
N PRO A 409 15.98 29.31 5.11
CA PRO A 409 16.73 28.96 3.89
C PRO A 409 17.99 28.13 4.18
N GLU A 410 18.61 28.31 5.34
CA GLU A 410 19.77 27.49 5.75
C GLU A 410 19.40 26.03 6.01
N LYS A 411 18.22 25.78 6.64
CA LYS A 411 17.71 24.41 6.85
C LYS A 411 17.37 23.75 5.52
N VAL A 412 16.80 24.49 4.57
CA VAL A 412 16.58 24.00 3.20
C VAL A 412 17.89 23.61 2.53
N ALA A 413 18.94 24.46 2.65
CA ALA A 413 20.25 24.18 2.07
C ALA A 413 20.93 22.96 2.70
N GLU A 414 20.87 22.82 4.03
CA GLU A 414 21.38 21.66 4.76
C GLU A 414 20.70 20.36 4.30
N MET A 415 19.37 20.31 4.37
CA MET A 415 18.59 19.11 4.09
C MET A 415 18.61 18.74 2.60
N SER A 416 18.60 19.72 1.69
CA SER A 416 18.72 19.44 0.25
C SER A 416 20.08 18.85 -0.11
N LYS A 417 21.17 19.31 0.51
CA LYS A 417 22.50 18.71 0.36
C LYS A 417 22.52 17.26 0.86
N ALA A 418 21.88 16.99 2.00
CA ALA A 418 21.76 15.64 2.55
C ALA A 418 20.92 14.74 1.63
N TYR A 419 19.81 15.25 1.06
CA TYR A 419 19.02 14.57 0.06
C TYR A 419 19.83 14.18 -1.18
N GLU A 420 20.62 15.10 -1.74
CA GLU A 420 21.44 14.82 -2.92
C GLU A 420 22.50 13.74 -2.64
N ALA A 421 23.09 13.74 -1.43
CA ALA A 421 24.02 12.69 -1.02
C ALA A 421 23.32 11.32 -0.93
N TRP A 422 22.12 11.26 -0.32
CA TRP A 422 21.29 10.06 -0.27
C TRP A 422 20.88 9.60 -1.68
N ALA A 423 20.39 10.52 -2.51
CA ALA A 423 19.95 10.22 -3.87
C ALA A 423 21.09 9.65 -4.73
N LYS A 424 22.29 10.20 -4.61
CA LYS A 424 23.49 9.68 -5.28
C LYS A 424 23.83 8.26 -4.80
N ARG A 425 23.81 8.02 -3.49
CA ARG A 425 24.08 6.71 -2.90
C ARG A 425 23.06 5.67 -3.34
N CYS A 426 21.78 6.05 -3.37
CA CYS A 426 20.66 5.19 -3.80
C CYS A 426 20.49 5.12 -5.31
N MET A 427 21.37 5.77 -6.10
CA MET A 427 21.31 5.80 -7.55
C MET A 427 19.96 6.30 -8.09
N VAL A 428 19.39 7.31 -7.45
CA VAL A 428 18.18 7.99 -7.92
C VAL A 428 18.47 8.65 -9.26
N GLU A 429 17.76 8.24 -10.30
CA GLU A 429 17.88 8.78 -11.64
C GLU A 429 16.69 9.66 -12.01
N PRO A 430 16.86 10.65 -12.92
CA PRO A 430 15.73 11.37 -13.46
C PRO A 430 14.73 10.41 -14.11
N TYR A 431 13.44 10.70 -13.95
CA TYR A 431 12.39 9.90 -14.59
C TYR A 431 12.58 9.87 -16.11
N PRO A 432 12.52 8.69 -16.77
CA PRO A 432 12.70 8.56 -18.21
C PRO A 432 11.72 9.49 -18.96
N GLY A 433 12.23 10.28 -19.90
CA GLY A 433 11.45 11.25 -20.68
C GLY A 433 11.65 12.72 -20.28
N GLN A 434 12.27 13.01 -19.15
CA GLN A 434 12.78 14.37 -18.91
C GLN A 434 14.18 14.49 -19.49
N LYS A 435 14.28 15.18 -20.64
CA LYS A 435 15.59 15.60 -21.17
C LYS A 435 16.27 16.49 -20.12
N LYS A 436 17.54 16.19 -19.81
CA LYS A 436 18.39 17.15 -19.09
C LYS A 436 18.30 18.46 -19.87
N LYS A 437 17.70 19.49 -19.28
CA LYS A 437 17.84 20.86 -19.78
C LYS A 437 19.22 21.36 -19.45
#